data_3b47b60b480499212bc917e1ae2de5ee
#
_entry.id   3b47b60b480499212bc917e1ae2de5ee
#
_cell.length_a   1.000
_cell.length_b   1.000
_cell.length_c   1.000
_cell.angle_alpha   90.00
_cell.angle_beta   90.00
_cell.angle_gamma   90.00
#
_symmetry.space_group_name_H-M   'P 1'
#
loop_
_entity.id
_entity.type
_entity.pdbx_description
1 polymer ?
#
loop_
_entity_poly.entity_id
_entity_poly.type
_entity_poly.pdbx_seq_one_letter_code
_entity_poly.pdbx_strand_id
1 'polypeptide(L)'
;LKGQLDEEKILSMAKDLDILYPMQLFAQAAIRYLRVSPEIFPFPLLSEDDPHTEQIIRDVMHSGNFGFAQRPIKAQNKWVTNWRKFRFKMRRSRRLYAITPTHASRIIWGSVFGHLMLMIRRRR
;
A
#
# COMPACT_ATOMS: atom_id res chain seq x y z
N LEU A 1 -15.61 -11.72 -19.74
CA LEU A 1 -15.69 -10.89 -18.52
C LEU A 1 -15.89 -9.39 -18.82
N LYS A 2 -15.35 -8.90 -19.96
CA LYS A 2 -15.43 -7.47 -20.35
C LYS A 2 -16.87 -6.96 -20.59
N GLY A 3 -17.82 -7.79 -20.86
CA GLY A 3 -19.25 -7.40 -21.09
C GLY A 3 -20.15 -7.44 -19.85
N GLN A 4 -19.61 -7.80 -18.67
CA GLN A 4 -20.37 -7.91 -17.42
C GLN A 4 -19.99 -6.88 -16.37
N LEU A 5 -18.90 -6.14 -16.59
CA LEU A 5 -18.42 -5.13 -15.64
C LEU A 5 -18.74 -3.74 -16.18
N ASP A 6 -19.39 -2.94 -15.36
CA ASP A 6 -19.62 -1.52 -15.61
C ASP A 6 -18.28 -0.77 -15.43
N GLU A 7 -17.60 -0.52 -16.55
CA GLU A 7 -16.28 0.11 -16.57
C GLU A 7 -16.31 1.52 -15.96
N GLU A 8 -17.37 2.28 -16.22
CA GLU A 8 -17.53 3.64 -15.68
C GLU A 8 -17.69 3.61 -14.16
N LYS A 9 -18.48 2.66 -13.66
CA LYS A 9 -18.68 2.49 -12.23
C LYS A 9 -17.39 2.06 -11.51
N ILE A 10 -16.63 1.13 -12.08
CA ILE A 10 -15.34 0.72 -11.53
C ILE A 10 -14.38 1.90 -11.48
N LEU A 11 -14.29 2.68 -12.55
CA LEU A 11 -13.42 3.84 -12.63
C LEU A 11 -13.83 4.93 -11.62
N SER A 12 -15.13 5.22 -11.51
CA SER A 12 -15.67 6.15 -10.51
C SER A 12 -15.30 5.72 -9.10
N MET A 13 -15.63 4.48 -8.73
CA MET A 13 -15.31 3.93 -7.40
C MET A 13 -13.80 3.94 -7.10
N ALA A 14 -12.97 3.61 -8.08
CA ALA A 14 -11.52 3.61 -7.89
C ALA A 14 -10.96 5.03 -7.65
N LYS A 15 -11.55 6.04 -8.29
CA LYS A 15 -11.22 7.46 -8.05
C LYS A 15 -11.69 7.92 -6.67
N ASP A 16 -12.93 7.62 -6.30
CA ASP A 16 -13.51 8.01 -5.01
C ASP A 16 -12.75 7.40 -3.83
N LEU A 17 -12.27 6.20 -3.99
CA LEU A 17 -11.46 5.49 -2.98
C LEU A 17 -9.96 5.85 -3.03
N ASP A 18 -9.52 6.69 -3.98
CA ASP A 18 -8.10 7.02 -4.20
C ASP A 18 -7.21 5.77 -4.39
N ILE A 19 -7.74 4.77 -5.11
CA ILE A 19 -7.02 3.52 -5.40
C ILE A 19 -6.76 3.30 -6.89
N LEU A 20 -7.16 4.22 -7.75
CA LEU A 20 -6.99 4.07 -9.20
C LEU A 20 -5.51 3.90 -9.58
N TYR A 21 -4.64 4.77 -9.08
CA TYR A 21 -3.22 4.71 -9.39
C TYR A 21 -2.54 3.41 -8.91
N PRO A 22 -2.76 2.95 -7.66
CA PRO A 22 -2.32 1.61 -7.27
C PRO A 22 -2.83 0.49 -8.15
N MET A 23 -4.11 0.51 -8.55
CA MET A 23 -4.69 -0.48 -9.45
C MET A 23 -3.99 -0.49 -10.81
N GLN A 24 -3.71 0.68 -11.37
CA GLN A 24 -2.97 0.83 -12.62
C GLN A 24 -1.55 0.28 -12.52
N LEU A 25 -0.85 0.53 -11.41
CA LEU A 25 0.50 0.00 -11.16
C LEU A 25 0.50 -1.54 -11.08
N PHE A 26 -0.48 -2.13 -10.40
CA PHE A 26 -0.62 -3.60 -10.35
C PHE A 26 -0.99 -4.18 -11.72
N ALA A 27 -1.84 -3.52 -12.49
CA ALA A 27 -2.15 -3.93 -13.86
C ALA A 27 -0.91 -3.90 -14.75
N GLN A 28 -0.12 -2.83 -14.68
CA GLN A 28 1.14 -2.71 -15.42
C GLN A 28 2.14 -3.80 -15.00
N ALA A 29 2.23 -4.11 -13.71
CA ALA A 29 3.03 -5.22 -13.23
C ALA A 29 2.55 -6.58 -13.76
N ALA A 30 1.24 -6.82 -13.79
CA ALA A 30 0.67 -8.05 -14.34
C ALA A 30 0.94 -8.20 -15.85
N ILE A 31 0.84 -7.13 -16.61
CA ILE A 31 1.19 -7.12 -18.04
C ILE A 31 2.67 -7.46 -18.22
N ARG A 32 3.55 -6.76 -17.49
CA ARG A 32 5.00 -6.88 -17.65
C ARG A 32 5.56 -8.25 -17.22
N TYR A 33 5.11 -8.76 -16.08
CA TYR A 33 5.69 -9.96 -15.46
C TYR A 33 4.88 -11.24 -15.68
N LEU A 34 3.54 -11.13 -15.80
CA LEU A 34 2.66 -12.27 -16.02
C LEU A 34 2.15 -12.38 -17.45
N ARG A 35 2.51 -11.42 -18.31
CA ARG A 35 2.09 -11.35 -19.72
C ARG A 35 0.57 -11.36 -19.89
N VAL A 36 -0.13 -10.71 -18.97
CA VAL A 36 -1.57 -10.53 -19.03
C VAL A 36 -1.90 -9.55 -20.15
N SER A 37 -2.94 -9.83 -20.95
CA SER A 37 -3.37 -8.92 -22.03
C SER A 37 -3.85 -7.58 -21.47
N PRO A 38 -3.37 -6.43 -22.00
CA PRO A 38 -3.81 -5.11 -21.56
C PRO A 38 -5.33 -4.89 -21.68
N GLU A 39 -5.96 -5.56 -22.61
CA GLU A 39 -7.37 -5.39 -22.94
C GLU A 39 -8.35 -5.89 -21.88
N ILE A 40 -7.87 -6.67 -20.89
CA ILE A 40 -8.74 -7.19 -19.84
C ILE A 40 -9.02 -6.18 -18.72
N PHE A 41 -8.22 -5.11 -18.66
CA PHE A 41 -8.36 -4.11 -17.60
C PHE A 41 -9.45 -3.08 -17.96
N PRO A 42 -10.45 -2.85 -17.09
CA PRO A 42 -11.57 -1.94 -17.33
C PRO A 42 -11.26 -0.47 -16.97
N PHE A 43 -10.00 -0.08 -17.01
CA PHE A 43 -9.53 1.27 -16.69
C PHE A 43 -8.30 1.62 -17.53
N PRO A 44 -7.99 2.92 -17.73
CA PRO A 44 -6.83 3.36 -18.48
C PRO A 44 -5.55 2.88 -17.81
N LEU A 45 -4.60 2.38 -18.61
CA LEU A 45 -3.30 1.91 -18.14
C LEU A 45 -2.30 3.06 -18.04
N LEU A 46 -1.29 2.87 -17.20
CA LEU A 46 -0.15 3.78 -17.09
C LEU A 46 0.84 3.58 -18.25
N SER A 47 1.78 4.51 -18.38
CA SER A 47 2.95 4.34 -19.22
C SER A 47 3.76 3.12 -18.79
N GLU A 48 4.37 2.42 -19.75
CA GLU A 48 5.21 1.24 -19.49
C GLU A 48 6.41 1.53 -18.59
N ASP A 49 6.88 2.78 -18.59
CA ASP A 49 8.09 3.23 -17.86
C ASP A 49 7.80 3.86 -16.49
N ASP A 50 6.61 3.67 -15.93
CA ASP A 50 6.31 4.24 -14.62
C ASP A 50 7.22 3.63 -13.53
N PRO A 51 8.05 4.44 -12.84
CA PRO A 51 9.07 3.96 -11.90
C PRO A 51 8.47 3.29 -10.67
N HIS A 52 7.22 3.59 -10.32
CA HIS A 52 6.54 2.98 -9.17
C HIS A 52 6.07 1.56 -9.45
N THR A 53 5.98 1.14 -10.72
CA THR A 53 5.68 -0.25 -11.09
C THR A 53 6.74 -1.21 -10.54
N GLU A 54 8.03 -0.90 -10.71
CA GLU A 54 9.10 -1.71 -10.12
C GLU A 54 9.14 -1.63 -8.60
N GLN A 55 8.84 -0.47 -8.04
CA GLN A 55 8.77 -0.30 -6.60
C GLN A 55 7.71 -1.20 -5.96
N ILE A 56 6.51 -1.28 -6.54
CA ILE A 56 5.44 -2.17 -6.06
C ILE A 56 5.87 -3.63 -6.14
N ILE A 57 6.42 -4.06 -7.28
CA ILE A 57 6.88 -5.44 -7.45
C ILE A 57 7.94 -5.80 -6.42
N ARG A 58 8.93 -4.94 -6.24
CA ARG A 58 9.99 -5.13 -5.24
C ARG A 58 9.41 -5.23 -3.82
N ASP A 59 8.44 -4.39 -3.49
CA ASP A 59 7.78 -4.41 -2.17
C ASP A 59 6.99 -5.72 -1.96
N VAL A 60 6.27 -6.19 -2.98
CA VAL A 60 5.55 -7.47 -2.95
C VAL A 60 6.53 -8.64 -2.77
N MET A 61 7.59 -8.69 -3.58
CA MET A 61 8.57 -9.78 -3.52
C MET A 61 9.35 -9.81 -2.20
N HIS A 62 9.73 -8.64 -1.66
CA HIS A 62 10.44 -8.57 -0.37
C HIS A 62 9.53 -8.75 0.84
N SER A 63 8.26 -8.37 0.74
CA SER A 63 7.32 -8.52 1.85
C SER A 63 6.86 -9.97 2.03
N GLY A 64 7.04 -10.81 1.01
CA GLY A 64 6.50 -12.16 0.99
C GLY A 64 4.99 -12.18 1.04
N ASN A 65 4.41 -13.37 1.10
CA ASN A 65 2.97 -13.52 1.18
C ASN A 65 2.42 -12.83 2.43
N PHE A 66 1.49 -11.89 2.25
CA PHE A 66 0.86 -11.06 3.31
C PHE A 66 1.83 -10.21 4.15
N GLY A 67 3.03 -9.91 3.67
CA GLY A 67 3.99 -9.06 4.38
C GLY A 67 4.60 -9.69 5.64
N PHE A 68 4.54 -11.00 5.78
CA PHE A 68 5.09 -11.71 6.94
C PHE A 68 6.62 -11.64 7.01
N ALA A 69 7.31 -11.63 5.88
CA ALA A 69 8.78 -11.64 5.84
C ALA A 69 9.42 -10.39 6.44
N GLN A 70 8.71 -9.26 6.48
CA GLN A 70 9.22 -7.99 7.02
C GLN A 70 8.73 -7.65 8.44
N ARG A 71 8.11 -8.61 9.14
CA ARG A 71 7.64 -8.33 10.51
C ARG A 71 8.82 -8.10 11.46
N PRO A 72 8.78 -7.03 12.26
CA PRO A 72 9.82 -6.80 13.24
C PRO A 72 9.81 -7.89 14.31
N ILE A 73 10.99 -8.44 14.59
CA ILE A 73 11.18 -9.46 15.62
C ILE A 73 10.78 -8.87 16.99
N LYS A 74 10.02 -9.64 17.77
CA LYS A 74 9.65 -9.28 19.14
C LYS A 74 10.93 -9.14 19.98
N ALA A 75 11.07 -8.02 20.68
CA ALA A 75 12.11 -7.82 21.67
C ALA A 75 11.59 -8.21 23.07
N GLN A 76 12.49 -8.52 24.00
CA GLN A 76 12.15 -8.83 25.40
C GLN A 76 11.39 -7.66 26.06
N ASN A 77 11.75 -6.41 25.73
CA ASN A 77 11.09 -5.22 26.24
C ASN A 77 9.92 -4.77 25.33
N LYS A 78 8.72 -4.66 25.91
CA LYS A 78 7.50 -4.19 25.22
C LYS A 78 7.68 -2.80 24.57
N TRP A 79 8.44 -1.91 25.20
CA TRP A 79 8.73 -0.57 24.68
C TRP A 79 9.55 -0.62 23.40
N VAL A 80 10.63 -1.41 23.40
CA VAL A 80 11.49 -1.60 22.22
C VAL A 80 10.70 -2.25 21.09
N THR A 81 9.85 -3.22 21.41
CA THR A 81 8.98 -3.87 20.42
C THR A 81 8.01 -2.88 19.79
N ASN A 82 7.35 -2.04 20.59
CA ASN A 82 6.40 -1.04 20.09
C ASN A 82 7.11 0.03 19.26
N TRP A 83 8.29 0.48 19.68
CA TRP A 83 9.09 1.43 18.91
C TRP A 83 9.56 0.87 17.56
N ARG A 84 9.99 -0.40 17.52
CA ARG A 84 10.35 -1.09 16.28
C ARG A 84 9.15 -1.21 15.33
N LYS A 85 7.97 -1.56 15.84
CA LYS A 85 6.72 -1.61 15.07
C LYS A 85 6.35 -0.23 14.52
N PHE A 86 6.47 0.82 15.32
CA PHE A 86 6.20 2.19 14.91
C PHE A 86 7.15 2.63 13.80
N ARG A 87 8.47 2.46 13.99
CA ARG A 87 9.47 2.78 12.95
C ARG A 87 9.22 2.00 11.65
N PHE A 88 8.87 0.73 11.75
CA PHE A 88 8.56 -0.09 10.59
C PHE A 88 7.34 0.45 9.83
N LYS A 89 6.25 0.78 10.55
CA LYS A 89 5.06 1.41 9.97
C LYS A 89 5.39 2.73 9.26
N MET A 90 6.15 3.60 9.93
CA MET A 90 6.54 4.90 9.37
C MET A 90 7.37 4.75 8.10
N ARG A 91 8.36 3.85 8.12
CA ARG A 91 9.20 3.59 6.94
C ARG A 91 8.37 3.06 5.76
N ARG A 92 7.43 2.15 6.02
CA ARG A 92 6.53 1.61 5.00
C ARG A 92 5.59 2.69 4.46
N SER A 93 4.96 3.46 5.34
CA SER A 93 4.04 4.54 4.93
C SER A 93 4.75 5.62 4.12
N ARG A 94 5.99 5.97 4.45
CA ARG A 94 6.78 6.92 3.65
C ARG A 94 7.07 6.40 2.24
N ARG A 95 7.38 5.11 2.08
CA ARG A 95 7.60 4.50 0.77
C ARG A 95 6.33 4.46 -0.07
N LEU A 96 5.19 4.18 0.55
CA LEU A 96 3.90 4.12 -0.12
C LEU A 96 3.25 5.48 -0.32
N TYR A 97 3.82 6.56 0.25
CA TYR A 97 3.22 7.89 0.18
C TYR A 97 3.11 8.41 -1.26
N ALA A 98 4.09 8.11 -2.12
CA ALA A 98 4.07 8.48 -3.53
C ALA A 98 2.98 7.75 -4.34
N ILE A 99 2.56 6.57 -3.86
CA ILE A 99 1.58 5.70 -4.55
C ILE A 99 0.16 5.95 -4.01
N THR A 100 0.02 6.09 -2.69
CA THR A 100 -1.27 6.26 -2.01
C THR A 100 -1.18 7.34 -0.94
N PRO A 101 -1.11 8.63 -1.30
CA PRO A 101 -0.88 9.72 -0.33
C PRO A 101 -1.96 9.79 0.74
N THR A 102 -3.23 9.64 0.37
CA THR A 102 -4.37 9.71 1.28
C THR A 102 -4.35 8.58 2.31
N HIS A 103 -4.12 7.35 1.86
CA HIS A 103 -4.06 6.19 2.76
C HIS A 103 -2.80 6.22 3.64
N ALA A 104 -1.65 6.56 3.06
CA ALA A 104 -0.40 6.67 3.81
C ALA A 104 -0.47 7.76 4.89
N SER A 105 -1.04 8.93 4.61
CA SER A 105 -1.23 10.00 5.58
C SER A 105 -2.16 9.57 6.72
N ARG A 106 -3.29 8.91 6.43
CA ARG A 106 -4.20 8.38 7.47
C ARG A 106 -3.49 7.38 8.39
N ILE A 107 -2.66 6.49 7.85
CA ILE A 107 -1.87 5.53 8.64
C ILE A 107 -0.85 6.25 9.52
N ILE A 108 -0.18 7.28 9.00
CA ILE A 108 0.81 8.06 9.74
C ILE A 108 0.12 8.77 10.92
N TRP A 109 -0.91 9.57 10.63
CA TRP A 109 -1.63 10.33 11.66
C TRP A 109 -2.31 9.43 12.69
N GLY A 110 -2.97 8.35 12.26
CA GLY A 110 -3.58 7.37 13.18
C GLY A 110 -2.55 6.69 14.08
N SER A 111 -1.34 6.42 13.57
CA SER A 111 -0.28 5.83 14.37
C SER A 111 0.32 6.81 15.37
N VAL A 112 0.53 8.07 14.98
CA VAL A 112 1.02 9.14 15.88
C VAL A 112 0.00 9.40 16.99
N PHE A 113 -1.27 9.59 16.63
CA PHE A 113 -2.33 9.86 17.56
C PHE A 113 -2.55 8.70 18.54
N GLY A 114 -2.53 7.46 18.05
CA GLY A 114 -2.63 6.27 18.90
C GLY A 114 -1.49 6.15 19.91
N HIS A 115 -0.24 6.48 19.52
CA HIS A 115 0.89 6.49 20.45
C HIS A 115 0.78 7.62 21.49
N LEU A 116 0.33 8.80 21.08
CA LEU A 116 0.12 9.94 21.99
C LEU A 116 -0.94 9.61 23.04
N MET A 117 -2.08 9.05 22.64
CA MET A 117 -3.13 8.62 23.55
C MET A 117 -2.69 7.55 24.54
N LEU A 118 -1.86 6.59 24.09
CA LEU A 118 -1.28 5.58 24.98
C LEU A 118 -0.33 6.19 26.02
N MET A 119 0.42 7.22 25.65
CA MET A 119 1.29 7.94 26.60
C MET A 119 0.49 8.70 27.64
N ILE A 120 -0.59 9.37 27.25
CA ILE A 120 -1.46 10.13 28.16
C ILE A 120 -2.18 9.18 29.12
N ARG A 121 -2.72 8.07 28.62
CA ARG A 121 -3.46 7.10 29.45
C ARG A 121 -2.60 6.39 30.49
N ARG A 122 -1.27 6.32 30.29
CA ARG A 122 -0.33 5.72 31.24
C ARG A 122 0.12 6.67 32.37
N ARG A 123 -0.13 7.96 32.23
CA ARG A 123 0.18 8.96 33.27
C ARG A 123 -0.94 9.17 34.27
N ARG A 124 -2.10 8.54 34.06
CA ARG A 124 -3.20 8.41 35.02
C ARG A 124 -3.18 7.01 35.63
#